data_9814ac7c72bd5fac1d8f78a4053c8159
#
_entry.id   9814ac7c72bd5fac1d8f78a4053c8159
#
_cell.length_a   1.000
_cell.length_b   1.000
_cell.length_c   1.000
_cell.angle_alpha   90.00
_cell.angle_beta   90.00
_cell.angle_gamma   90.00
#
_symmetry.space_group_name_H-M   'P 1'
#
loop_
_entity.id
_entity.type
_entity.pdbx_description
1 polymer ?
#
loop_
_entity_poly.entity_id
_entity_poly.type
_entity_poly.pdbx_seq_one_letter_code
_entity_poly.pdbx_strand_id
1 'polypeptide(L)'
;MPMVRAQARTIGVPRVAARITLARFRRASVRVILPRYRIGPSSIPGAGKGVFLEQPLPRGRIAVAPDRIDRTWSFAEILSDPERAKLLHTSVRWFEDRYTLSPDWPDECFVNHSFAPTGLWLLGFIFAARDMDAGEELTVDYRHLLAPGQEEEFKDAHTGGTIVGYEWDESLRLGLDSLRRLIG
;
A
#
# COMPACT_ATOMS: atom_id res chain seq x y z
N MET A 1 55.48 4.98 -57.76
CA MET A 1 54.40 5.76 -57.09
C MET A 1 54.31 5.29 -55.66
N PRO A 2 54.62 6.12 -54.61
CA PRO A 2 54.65 5.68 -53.24
C PRO A 2 53.30 5.94 -52.62
N MET A 3 52.80 4.93 -51.87
CA MET A 3 51.58 4.95 -51.00
C MET A 3 51.79 5.88 -49.79
N VAL A 4 50.93 6.87 -49.68
CA VAL A 4 50.86 7.73 -48.49
C VAL A 4 50.13 7.00 -47.36
N ARG A 5 50.82 6.69 -46.25
CA ARG A 5 50.25 6.19 -44.99
C ARG A 5 49.65 7.37 -44.25
N ALA A 6 48.34 7.32 -44.03
CA ALA A 6 47.66 8.23 -43.11
C ALA A 6 47.93 7.82 -41.68
N GLN A 7 48.54 8.67 -40.88
CA GLN A 7 48.69 8.52 -39.43
C GLN A 7 47.42 8.97 -38.73
N ALA A 8 46.75 8.06 -38.05
CA ALA A 8 45.64 8.37 -37.16
C ALA A 8 46.19 9.02 -35.86
N ARG A 9 45.83 10.28 -35.63
CA ARG A 9 46.08 10.96 -34.37
C ARG A 9 45.10 10.50 -33.31
N THR A 10 45.62 9.81 -32.29
CA THR A 10 44.83 9.44 -31.11
C THR A 10 44.61 10.69 -30.26
N ILE A 11 43.35 11.16 -30.19
CA ILE A 11 42.94 12.23 -29.31
C ILE A 11 42.76 11.60 -27.90
N GLY A 12 43.66 11.92 -26.99
CA GLY A 12 43.59 11.51 -25.59
C GLY A 12 42.42 12.20 -24.90
N VAL A 13 41.42 11.43 -24.51
CA VAL A 13 40.34 11.90 -23.61
C VAL A 13 40.88 11.86 -22.17
N PRO A 14 40.87 12.98 -21.42
CA PRO A 14 41.29 12.96 -20.02
C PRO A 14 40.31 12.13 -19.21
N ARG A 15 40.78 11.07 -18.58
CA ARG A 15 40.06 10.33 -17.56
C ARG A 15 39.93 11.20 -16.31
N VAL A 16 38.84 11.95 -16.20
CA VAL A 16 38.42 12.52 -14.92
C VAL A 16 37.82 11.37 -14.12
N ALA A 17 38.60 10.85 -13.20
CA ALA A 17 38.13 9.92 -12.19
C ALA A 17 37.26 10.72 -11.20
N ALA A 18 35.97 10.88 -11.49
CA ALA A 18 35.02 11.34 -10.51
C ALA A 18 34.89 10.26 -9.46
N ARG A 19 35.54 10.43 -8.32
CA ARG A 19 35.22 9.72 -7.09
C ARG A 19 33.79 10.13 -6.70
N ILE A 20 32.80 9.34 -7.15
CA ILE A 20 31.45 9.42 -6.62
C ILE A 20 31.55 8.86 -5.19
N THR A 21 31.70 9.77 -4.23
CA THR A 21 31.47 9.47 -2.82
C THR A 21 30.01 9.07 -2.76
N LEU A 22 29.75 7.76 -2.60
CA LEU A 22 28.43 7.24 -2.23
C LEU A 22 28.09 7.83 -0.86
N ALA A 23 27.60 9.08 -0.85
CA ALA A 23 26.87 9.59 0.28
C ALA A 23 25.74 8.57 0.49
N ARG A 24 25.75 7.91 1.66
CA ARG A 24 24.63 7.13 2.12
C ARG A 24 23.40 8.04 2.04
N PHE A 25 22.64 7.93 0.95
CA PHE A 25 21.28 8.40 0.94
C PHE A 25 20.60 7.64 2.07
N ARG A 26 20.44 8.30 3.21
CA ARG A 26 19.42 7.91 4.17
C ARG A 26 18.16 7.84 3.34
N ARG A 27 17.61 6.64 3.14
CA ARG A 27 16.28 6.45 2.56
C ARG A 27 15.37 7.42 3.33
N ALA A 28 14.96 8.50 2.68
CA ALA A 28 13.82 9.24 3.16
C ALA A 28 12.70 8.21 3.17
N SER A 29 12.15 7.90 4.34
CA SER A 29 10.98 7.03 4.43
C SER A 29 9.92 7.70 3.58
N VAL A 30 9.56 7.09 2.45
CA VAL A 30 8.43 7.54 1.65
C VAL A 30 7.23 7.36 2.58
N ARG A 31 6.62 8.47 3.01
CA ARG A 31 5.43 8.43 3.84
C ARG A 31 4.27 8.08 2.92
N VAL A 32 3.75 6.89 3.05
CA VAL A 32 2.54 6.46 2.32
C VAL A 32 1.28 7.03 2.97
N ILE A 33 1.27 7.26 4.29
CA ILE A 33 0.21 7.97 5.00
C ILE A 33 0.50 9.48 4.90
N LEU A 34 -0.34 10.20 4.15
CA LEU A 34 -0.09 11.59 3.75
C LEU A 34 -0.42 12.62 4.83
N PRO A 35 -1.55 12.56 5.57
CA PRO A 35 -1.81 13.48 6.67
C PRO A 35 -0.88 13.22 7.84
N ARG A 36 -0.83 14.15 8.81
CA ARG A 36 -0.18 13.85 10.09
C ARG A 36 -1.02 12.82 10.83
N TYR A 37 -0.34 11.85 11.43
CA TYR A 37 -0.98 10.72 12.10
C TYR A 37 -0.13 10.25 13.28
N ARG A 38 -0.73 9.45 14.13
CA ARG A 38 -0.08 8.67 15.19
C ARG A 38 -0.59 7.23 15.16
N ILE A 39 0.25 6.30 15.59
CA ILE A 39 -0.16 4.94 15.92
C ILE A 39 -0.49 4.90 17.41
N GLY A 40 -1.65 4.35 17.78
CA GLY A 40 -2.12 4.25 19.15
C GLY A 40 -3.05 3.04 19.34
N PRO A 41 -3.51 2.78 20.57
CA PRO A 41 -4.52 1.76 20.81
C PRO A 41 -5.75 2.01 19.93
N SER A 42 -6.21 0.98 19.22
CA SER A 42 -7.38 1.07 18.34
C SER A 42 -8.66 1.32 19.16
N SER A 43 -9.58 2.07 18.58
CA SER A 43 -10.96 2.20 19.11
C SER A 43 -11.81 0.96 18.85
N ILE A 44 -11.34 0.06 17.97
CA ILE A 44 -12.00 -1.19 17.62
C ILE A 44 -11.59 -2.28 18.61
N PRO A 45 -12.54 -2.89 19.34
CA PRO A 45 -12.24 -3.96 20.29
C PRO A 45 -11.44 -5.11 19.67
N GLY A 46 -10.31 -5.46 20.29
CA GLY A 46 -9.46 -6.57 19.85
C GLY A 46 -8.50 -6.26 18.70
N ALA A 47 -8.61 -5.11 18.03
CA ALA A 47 -7.76 -4.77 16.88
C ALA A 47 -6.31 -4.33 17.26
N GLY A 48 -6.00 -4.17 18.55
CA GLY A 48 -4.66 -3.82 19.00
C GLY A 48 -4.31 -2.36 18.76
N LYS A 49 -3.56 -2.05 17.69
CA LYS A 49 -3.18 -0.67 17.32
C LYS A 49 -3.96 -0.20 16.10
N GLY A 50 -4.12 1.13 15.97
CA GLY A 50 -4.76 1.79 14.85
C GLY A 50 -4.04 3.06 14.42
N VAL A 51 -4.36 3.54 13.23
CA VAL A 51 -3.89 4.82 12.66
C VAL A 51 -4.90 5.90 13.01
N PHE A 52 -4.46 6.94 13.72
CA PHE A 52 -5.28 8.08 14.12
C PHE A 52 -4.77 9.35 13.45
N LEU A 53 -5.67 10.11 12.82
CA LEU A 53 -5.32 11.40 12.24
C LEU A 53 -4.99 12.43 13.34
N GLU A 54 -3.96 13.24 13.12
CA GLU A 54 -3.61 14.38 13.99
C GLU A 54 -4.04 15.73 13.40
N GLN A 55 -4.75 15.69 12.28
CA GLN A 55 -5.32 16.86 11.60
C GLN A 55 -6.60 16.47 10.87
N PRO A 56 -7.51 17.40 10.63
CA PRO A 56 -8.69 17.15 9.82
C PRO A 56 -8.31 16.72 8.40
N LEU A 57 -9.09 15.80 7.84
CA LEU A 57 -8.96 15.33 6.46
C LEU A 57 -10.32 15.41 5.77
N PRO A 58 -10.50 16.34 4.83
CA PRO A 58 -11.77 16.49 4.12
C PRO A 58 -12.10 15.24 3.29
N ARG A 59 -13.39 14.99 3.14
CA ARG A 59 -13.95 13.94 2.28
C ARG A 59 -13.31 13.97 0.89
N GLY A 60 -12.99 12.79 0.34
CA GLY A 60 -12.38 12.60 -0.98
C GLY A 60 -10.89 12.90 -1.05
N ARG A 61 -10.26 13.37 0.03
CA ARG A 61 -8.81 13.53 0.07
C ARG A 61 -8.13 12.19 0.32
N ILE A 62 -6.93 12.03 -0.23
CA ILE A 62 -6.13 10.82 -0.06
C ILE A 62 -5.51 10.80 1.33
N ALA A 63 -5.83 9.76 2.10
CA ALA A 63 -5.20 9.47 3.39
C ALA A 63 -3.93 8.64 3.20
N VAL A 64 -3.98 7.61 2.35
CA VAL A 64 -2.85 6.71 2.06
C VAL A 64 -2.66 6.64 0.56
N ALA A 65 -1.43 6.76 0.11
CA ALA A 65 -1.02 6.53 -1.28
C ALA A 65 -0.26 5.20 -1.37
N PRO A 66 -0.29 4.51 -2.53
CA PRO A 66 0.50 3.31 -2.73
C PRO A 66 1.98 3.56 -2.48
N ASP A 67 2.64 2.63 -1.78
CA ASP A 67 4.10 2.60 -1.71
C ASP A 67 4.66 1.94 -2.98
N ARG A 68 5.96 1.76 -2.98
CA ARG A 68 6.67 1.09 -4.05
C ARG A 68 6.31 -0.39 -4.08
N ILE A 69 5.67 -0.82 -5.16
CA ILE A 69 5.39 -2.24 -5.43
C ILE A 69 6.61 -2.83 -6.15
N ASP A 70 7.51 -3.44 -5.38
CA ASP A 70 8.71 -4.07 -5.95
C ASP A 70 8.43 -5.46 -6.51
N ARG A 71 7.49 -6.19 -5.90
CA ARG A 71 7.14 -7.56 -6.27
C ARG A 71 5.72 -7.90 -5.84
N THR A 72 5.02 -8.65 -6.68
CA THR A 72 3.71 -9.23 -6.37
C THR A 72 3.72 -10.73 -6.61
N TRP A 73 2.83 -11.43 -5.92
CA TRP A 73 2.57 -12.87 -6.08
C TRP A 73 1.08 -13.10 -6.34
N SER A 74 0.74 -14.19 -7.01
CA SER A 74 -0.62 -14.72 -7.00
C SER A 74 -0.93 -15.34 -5.63
N PHE A 75 -2.21 -15.49 -5.30
CA PHE A 75 -2.60 -16.16 -4.06
C PHE A 75 -2.09 -17.60 -4.01
N ALA A 76 -2.14 -18.32 -5.14
CA ALA A 76 -1.59 -19.67 -5.26
C ALA A 76 -0.08 -19.71 -5.03
N GLU A 77 0.69 -18.73 -5.52
CA GLU A 77 2.14 -18.61 -5.27
C GLU A 77 2.45 -18.34 -3.79
N ILE A 78 1.59 -17.60 -3.09
CA ILE A 78 1.75 -17.39 -1.63
C ILE A 78 1.54 -18.72 -0.90
N LEU A 79 0.46 -19.42 -1.17
CA LEU A 79 0.12 -20.66 -0.46
C LEU A 79 1.06 -21.82 -0.78
N SER A 80 1.67 -21.85 -1.97
CA SER A 80 2.59 -22.91 -2.39
C SER A 80 3.97 -22.85 -1.72
N ASP A 81 4.33 -21.71 -1.12
CA ASP A 81 5.61 -21.52 -0.43
C ASP A 81 5.36 -21.36 1.08
N PRO A 82 5.85 -22.30 1.91
CA PRO A 82 5.60 -22.26 3.36
C PRO A 82 6.07 -20.97 4.05
N GLU A 83 7.14 -20.34 3.56
CA GLU A 83 7.64 -19.09 4.14
C GLU A 83 6.74 -17.90 3.79
N ARG A 84 6.23 -17.85 2.56
CA ARG A 84 5.24 -16.84 2.18
C ARG A 84 3.89 -17.06 2.85
N ALA A 85 3.44 -18.31 2.97
CA ALA A 85 2.17 -18.64 3.61
C ALA A 85 2.10 -18.17 5.08
N LYS A 86 3.23 -18.18 5.80
CA LYS A 86 3.33 -17.61 7.15
C LYS A 86 3.07 -16.10 7.20
N LEU A 87 3.29 -15.42 6.09
CA LEU A 87 3.10 -13.96 5.94
C LEU A 87 1.73 -13.59 5.37
N LEU A 88 0.81 -14.55 5.19
CA LEU A 88 -0.50 -14.31 4.57
C LEU A 88 -1.28 -13.19 5.28
N HIS A 89 -1.18 -13.10 6.61
CA HIS A 89 -1.79 -12.06 7.42
C HIS A 89 -1.26 -10.64 7.13
N THR A 90 -0.17 -10.51 6.37
CA THR A 90 0.40 -9.23 5.90
C THR A 90 0.11 -8.97 4.44
N SER A 91 -0.69 -9.81 3.79
CA SER A 91 -0.97 -9.69 2.37
C SER A 91 -1.96 -8.56 2.10
N VAL A 92 -1.72 -7.85 1.01
CA VAL A 92 -2.62 -6.82 0.49
C VAL A 92 -2.82 -7.06 -0.99
N ARG A 93 -4.07 -7.24 -1.41
CA ARG A 93 -4.44 -7.33 -2.83
C ARG A 93 -4.39 -5.94 -3.46
N TRP A 94 -3.61 -5.79 -4.52
CA TRP A 94 -3.51 -4.55 -5.28
C TRP A 94 -4.44 -4.53 -6.51
N PHE A 95 -4.43 -5.59 -7.27
CA PHE A 95 -5.24 -5.75 -8.48
C PHE A 95 -5.33 -7.23 -8.86
N GLU A 96 -6.44 -7.63 -9.44
CA GLU A 96 -6.71 -9.00 -9.88
C GLU A 96 -6.30 -10.06 -8.82
N ASP A 97 -5.44 -11.01 -9.18
CA ASP A 97 -4.81 -11.98 -8.28
C ASP A 97 -3.35 -11.59 -7.99
N ARG A 98 -3.12 -10.33 -7.56
CA ARG A 98 -1.79 -9.81 -7.26
C ARG A 98 -1.71 -9.19 -5.88
N TYR A 99 -0.83 -9.75 -5.05
CA TYR A 99 -0.67 -9.43 -3.64
C TYR A 99 0.76 -9.03 -3.34
N THR A 100 0.94 -8.07 -2.44
CA THR A 100 2.21 -7.83 -1.75
C THR A 100 2.17 -8.50 -0.38
N LEU A 101 3.36 -8.75 0.19
CA LEU A 101 3.55 -9.20 1.57
C LEU A 101 4.44 -8.17 2.28
N SER A 102 4.09 -7.79 3.50
CA SER A 102 4.77 -6.75 4.28
C SER A 102 5.35 -7.32 5.59
N PRO A 103 6.47 -8.06 5.53
CA PRO A 103 7.03 -8.73 6.71
C PRO A 103 7.50 -7.76 7.81
N ASP A 104 7.86 -6.53 7.43
CA ASP A 104 8.37 -5.51 8.35
C ASP A 104 7.27 -4.71 9.06
N TRP A 105 6.00 -5.01 8.78
CA TRP A 105 4.82 -4.36 9.36
C TRP A 105 4.90 -2.83 9.38
N PRO A 106 4.89 -2.16 8.21
CA PRO A 106 4.93 -0.70 8.15
C PRO A 106 3.64 -0.06 8.70
N ASP A 107 3.67 1.25 8.89
CA ASP A 107 2.60 1.98 9.61
C ASP A 107 1.21 1.81 8.99
N GLU A 108 1.11 1.67 7.68
CA GLU A 108 -0.16 1.40 6.95
C GLU A 108 -0.77 0.04 7.29
N CYS A 109 -0.01 -0.91 7.79
CA CYS A 109 -0.53 -2.20 8.27
C CYS A 109 -1.35 -2.07 9.57
N PHE A 110 -1.32 -0.90 10.24
CA PHE A 110 -2.19 -0.61 11.37
C PHE A 110 -3.53 0.05 10.99
N VAL A 111 -3.84 0.18 9.70
CA VAL A 111 -5.18 0.60 9.25
C VAL A 111 -6.12 -0.58 9.42
N ASN A 112 -7.05 -0.49 10.36
CA ASN A 112 -7.94 -1.58 10.77
C ASN A 112 -9.17 -1.73 9.87
N HIS A 113 -9.90 -2.84 10.09
CA HIS A 113 -11.13 -3.15 9.38
C HIS A 113 -12.35 -2.47 10.00
N SER A 114 -13.30 -2.08 9.13
CA SER A 114 -14.68 -1.79 9.51
C SER A 114 -15.61 -1.98 8.31
N PHE A 115 -16.83 -2.50 8.51
CA PHE A 115 -17.87 -2.48 7.47
C PHE A 115 -18.50 -1.09 7.28
N ALA A 116 -18.25 -0.15 8.21
CA ALA A 116 -18.56 1.27 8.06
C ALA A 116 -17.25 2.09 8.06
N PRO A 117 -16.37 1.91 7.06
CA PRO A 117 -15.02 2.44 7.09
C PRO A 117 -14.98 3.95 6.95
N THR A 118 -13.98 4.57 7.57
CA THR A 118 -13.68 5.99 7.39
C THR A 118 -12.88 6.27 6.12
N GLY A 119 -12.27 5.22 5.53
CA GLY A 119 -11.49 5.27 4.31
C GLY A 119 -12.03 4.33 3.23
N LEU A 120 -12.08 4.80 2.00
CA LEU A 120 -12.37 4.00 0.81
C LEU A 120 -11.06 3.47 0.24
N TRP A 121 -10.87 2.15 0.26
CA TRP A 121 -9.80 1.49 -0.45
C TRP A 121 -10.12 1.36 -1.95
N LEU A 122 -9.19 1.78 -2.80
CA LEU A 122 -9.25 1.54 -4.25
C LEU A 122 -7.83 1.50 -4.83
N LEU A 123 -7.42 0.37 -5.38
CA LEU A 123 -6.12 0.19 -6.08
C LEU A 123 -4.92 0.71 -5.29
N GLY A 124 -4.88 0.42 -4.00
CA GLY A 124 -3.79 0.84 -3.10
C GLY A 124 -3.90 2.26 -2.55
N PHE A 125 -4.87 3.05 -3.02
CA PHE A 125 -5.19 4.33 -2.38
C PHE A 125 -6.24 4.15 -1.29
N ILE A 126 -6.13 4.96 -0.26
CA ILE A 126 -7.23 5.15 0.71
C ILE A 126 -7.66 6.62 0.63
N PHE A 127 -8.91 6.83 0.21
CA PHE A 127 -9.55 8.14 0.20
C PHE A 127 -10.38 8.32 1.46
N ALA A 128 -10.39 9.49 2.07
CA ALA A 128 -11.32 9.79 3.16
C ALA A 128 -12.77 9.64 2.64
N ALA A 129 -13.53 8.69 3.19
CA ALA A 129 -14.90 8.39 2.76
C ALA A 129 -15.89 9.47 3.19
N ARG A 130 -15.54 10.26 4.19
CA ARG A 130 -16.24 11.44 4.72
C ARG A 130 -15.23 12.45 5.25
N ASP A 131 -15.68 13.60 5.71
CA ASP A 131 -14.84 14.46 6.52
C ASP A 131 -14.42 13.75 7.79
N MET A 132 -13.14 13.84 8.13
CA MET A 132 -12.54 13.24 9.32
C MET A 132 -11.93 14.32 10.19
N ASP A 133 -12.19 14.26 11.49
CA ASP A 133 -11.60 15.14 12.49
C ASP A 133 -10.25 14.60 13.00
N ALA A 134 -9.47 15.47 13.62
CA ALA A 134 -8.28 15.03 14.35
C ALA A 134 -8.69 14.13 15.52
N GLY A 135 -7.97 13.02 15.69
CA GLY A 135 -8.27 11.99 16.70
C GLY A 135 -9.11 10.83 16.19
N GLU A 136 -9.69 10.91 14.99
CA GLU A 136 -10.43 9.79 14.41
C GLU A 136 -9.48 8.72 13.86
N GLU A 137 -9.90 7.47 14.01
CA GLU A 137 -9.19 6.30 13.48
C GLU A 137 -9.49 6.10 12.00
N LEU A 138 -8.44 5.87 11.22
CA LEU A 138 -8.55 5.48 9.82
C LEU A 138 -8.82 3.98 9.72
N THR A 139 -9.90 3.60 9.04
CA THR A 139 -10.31 2.22 8.82
C THR A 139 -10.67 1.97 7.36
N VAL A 140 -10.57 0.72 6.91
CA VAL A 140 -10.96 0.29 5.57
C VAL A 140 -11.77 -1.00 5.61
N ASP A 141 -12.44 -1.33 4.52
CA ASP A 141 -13.12 -2.62 4.39
C ASP A 141 -12.15 -3.67 3.82
N TYR A 142 -11.76 -4.63 4.66
CA TYR A 142 -10.79 -5.67 4.28
C TYR A 142 -11.28 -6.59 3.17
N ARG A 143 -12.58 -6.66 2.91
CA ARG A 143 -13.10 -7.49 1.80
C ARG A 143 -12.51 -7.10 0.44
N HIS A 144 -12.03 -5.87 0.31
CA HIS A 144 -11.32 -5.39 -0.89
C HIS A 144 -9.85 -5.84 -0.96
N LEU A 145 -9.24 -6.20 0.18
CA LEU A 145 -7.81 -6.51 0.31
C LEU A 145 -7.53 -8.01 0.31
N LEU A 146 -8.55 -8.82 0.66
CA LEU A 146 -8.45 -10.27 0.74
C LEU A 146 -8.56 -10.95 -0.63
N ALA A 147 -8.07 -12.18 -0.72
CA ALA A 147 -8.34 -13.04 -1.87
C ALA A 147 -9.84 -13.39 -1.95
N PRO A 148 -10.37 -13.65 -3.16
CA PRO A 148 -11.75 -14.08 -3.32
C PRO A 148 -12.09 -15.28 -2.43
N GLY A 149 -13.13 -15.14 -1.62
CA GLY A 149 -13.56 -16.17 -0.69
C GLY A 149 -12.66 -16.44 0.51
N GLN A 150 -11.52 -15.76 0.63
CA GLN A 150 -10.68 -15.80 1.84
C GLN A 150 -11.47 -15.18 3.01
N GLU A 151 -11.53 -15.89 4.13
CA GLU A 151 -12.17 -15.44 5.35
C GLU A 151 -11.12 -15.06 6.40
N GLU A 152 -11.35 -13.94 7.10
CA GLU A 152 -10.56 -13.56 8.25
C GLU A 152 -10.92 -14.39 9.48
N GLU A 153 -9.94 -14.64 10.36
CA GLU A 153 -10.14 -15.38 11.61
C GLU A 153 -10.98 -14.61 12.62
N PHE A 154 -11.09 -13.30 12.48
CA PHE A 154 -11.89 -12.41 13.32
C PHE A 154 -13.10 -11.88 12.57
N LYS A 155 -14.07 -11.35 13.31
CA LYS A 155 -15.30 -10.75 12.78
C LYS A 155 -15.26 -9.23 12.90
N ASP A 156 -16.07 -8.56 12.07
CA ASP A 156 -16.30 -7.12 12.25
C ASP A 156 -16.81 -6.84 13.65
N ALA A 157 -16.11 -5.96 14.37
CA ALA A 157 -16.35 -5.72 15.80
C ALA A 157 -17.70 -5.03 16.11
N HIS A 158 -18.28 -4.33 15.12
CA HIS A 158 -19.54 -3.61 15.30
C HIS A 158 -20.75 -4.45 14.93
N THR A 159 -20.65 -5.25 13.87
CA THR A 159 -21.76 -6.02 13.31
C THR A 159 -21.72 -7.49 13.68
N GLY A 160 -20.55 -8.01 14.09
CA GLY A 160 -20.30 -9.43 14.27
C GLY A 160 -20.28 -10.23 12.97
N GLY A 161 -20.28 -9.54 11.81
CA GLY A 161 -20.29 -10.15 10.49
C GLY A 161 -18.93 -10.76 10.13
N THR A 162 -18.97 -11.86 9.37
CA THR A 162 -17.77 -12.50 8.81
C THR A 162 -17.19 -11.65 7.70
N ILE A 163 -15.86 -11.53 7.66
CA ILE A 163 -15.13 -10.73 6.67
C ILE A 163 -14.62 -11.69 5.60
N VAL A 164 -15.24 -11.65 4.41
CA VAL A 164 -14.91 -12.53 3.29
C VAL A 164 -14.51 -11.70 2.07
N GLY A 165 -13.37 -12.02 1.47
CA GLY A 165 -12.83 -11.31 0.31
C GLY A 165 -13.79 -11.32 -0.89
N TYR A 166 -13.96 -10.14 -1.50
CA TYR A 166 -14.75 -9.98 -2.72
C TYR A 166 -14.05 -10.59 -3.93
N GLU A 167 -14.85 -11.06 -4.91
CA GLU A 167 -14.35 -11.25 -6.26
C GLU A 167 -13.74 -9.94 -6.78
N TRP A 168 -12.77 -10.06 -7.70
CA TRP A 168 -12.06 -8.85 -8.18
C TRP A 168 -13.01 -7.84 -8.85
N ASP A 169 -13.85 -8.30 -9.76
CA ASP A 169 -14.78 -7.44 -10.50
C ASP A 169 -15.80 -6.79 -9.58
N GLU A 170 -16.26 -7.50 -8.55
CA GLU A 170 -17.14 -6.96 -7.52
C GLU A 170 -16.44 -5.88 -6.70
N SER A 171 -15.23 -6.17 -6.20
CA SER A 171 -14.42 -5.22 -5.45
C SER A 171 -14.18 -3.93 -6.25
N LEU A 172 -13.78 -4.07 -7.52
CA LEU A 172 -13.52 -2.93 -8.40
C LEU A 172 -14.79 -2.11 -8.65
N ARG A 173 -15.92 -2.76 -8.98
CA ARG A 173 -17.21 -2.09 -9.20
C ARG A 173 -17.67 -1.33 -7.96
N LEU A 174 -17.66 -1.95 -6.78
CA LEU A 174 -18.05 -1.32 -5.51
C LEU A 174 -17.15 -0.13 -5.17
N GLY A 175 -15.84 -0.27 -5.38
CA GLY A 175 -14.85 0.79 -5.16
C GLY A 175 -15.08 1.97 -6.10
N LEU A 176 -15.27 1.74 -7.39
CA LEU A 176 -15.56 2.79 -8.39
C LEU A 176 -16.88 3.50 -8.12
N ASP A 177 -17.95 2.77 -7.78
CA ASP A 177 -19.25 3.36 -7.42
C ASP A 177 -19.12 4.22 -6.16
N SER A 178 -18.32 3.79 -5.20
CA SER A 178 -18.05 4.55 -3.98
C SER A 178 -17.23 5.80 -4.27
N LEU A 179 -16.17 5.69 -5.09
CA LEU A 179 -15.38 6.85 -5.51
C LEU A 179 -16.23 7.86 -6.28
N ARG A 180 -17.09 7.40 -7.19
CA ARG A 180 -18.01 8.28 -7.92
C ARG A 180 -18.90 9.08 -6.98
N ARG A 181 -19.49 8.43 -5.97
CA ARG A 181 -20.31 9.13 -4.95
C ARG A 181 -19.50 10.11 -4.11
N LEU A 182 -18.18 9.88 -4.00
CA LEU A 182 -17.29 10.70 -3.18
C LEU A 182 -16.95 12.03 -3.86
N ILE A 183 -16.75 12.02 -5.18
CA ILE A 183 -16.26 13.16 -5.97
C ILE A 183 -17.34 13.84 -6.80
N GLY A 184 -18.50 13.22 -6.99
CA GLY A 184 -19.69 13.77 -7.70
C GLY A 184 -20.63 14.41 -6.76
#